data_ec22a130d15e642f6669a86ca66df77d
#
_entry.id   ec22a130d15e642f6669a86ca66df77d
#
_cell.length_a   1.000
_cell.length_b   1.000
_cell.length_c   1.000
_cell.angle_alpha   90.00
_cell.angle_beta   90.00
_cell.angle_gamma   90.00
#
_symmetry.space_group_name_H-M   'P 1'
#
loop_
_entity.id
_entity.type
_entity.pdbx_description
1 polymer ?
#
loop_
_entity_poly.entity_id
_entity_poly.type
_entity_poly.pdbx_seq_one_letter_code
_entity_poly.pdbx_strand_id
1 'polypeptide(L)'
;MKARITEQEGFPDPPLDIWFLPATSDETVKANDEYIYRRICSILRRTVRCKTRMSHESSWNDSVHSPLLEIALDEGDEDVTYENITQCRIYPELRDPDPFLKDAKVDYGMFIEPPEGSRLYSSIKRFKSLNQNNRIAHVKLSDEGNTPIAISIETKNPKSNGELTGPAQLGTWVRAHFRHLESLPHVSTEGLPILPIVFVNGADWRVDFAERRRDRMIIWESIKIGSSDSSHGCYVIIAALRRLAKWCRDEYVPWWERALAGL
;
A
#
# COMPACT_ATOMS: atom_id res chain seq x y z
N MET A 1 17.79 -9.59 26.40
CA MET A 1 17.72 -9.45 24.93
C MET A 1 18.06 -8.04 24.45
N LYS A 2 17.46 -6.96 25.01
CA LYS A 2 17.72 -5.55 24.60
C LYS A 2 19.21 -5.15 24.70
N ALA A 3 19.91 -5.49 25.79
CA ALA A 3 21.32 -5.14 26.00
C ALA A 3 22.28 -5.81 24.98
N ARG A 4 22.01 -7.05 24.59
CA ARG A 4 22.87 -7.79 23.65
C ARG A 4 22.82 -7.25 22.22
N ILE A 5 21.69 -6.69 21.79
CA ILE A 5 21.50 -6.22 20.40
C ILE A 5 22.12 -4.82 20.22
N THR A 6 22.03 -3.97 21.27
CA THR A 6 22.61 -2.61 21.24
C THR A 6 24.13 -2.59 21.28
N GLU A 7 24.77 -3.56 21.98
CA GLU A 7 26.22 -3.64 22.05
C GLU A 7 26.91 -4.14 20.75
N GLN A 8 26.18 -4.95 19.95
CA GLN A 8 26.75 -5.55 18.73
C GLN A 8 26.69 -4.67 17.48
N GLU A 9 25.80 -3.69 17.40
CA GLU A 9 25.54 -2.96 16.14
C GLU A 9 25.68 -1.43 16.20
N GLY A 10 26.01 -0.84 17.35
CA GLY A 10 26.30 0.60 17.46
C GLY A 10 25.15 1.54 17.07
N PHE A 11 23.90 1.15 17.36
CA PHE A 11 22.73 1.99 17.07
C PHE A 11 22.61 3.15 18.08
N PRO A 12 22.41 4.39 17.58
CA PRO A 12 22.33 5.58 18.44
C PRO A 12 21.08 5.66 19.32
N ASP A 13 20.01 4.96 18.98
CA ASP A 13 18.72 5.02 19.70
C ASP A 13 18.22 3.62 20.05
N PRO A 14 18.51 3.10 21.26
CA PRO A 14 17.83 1.91 21.73
C PRO A 14 16.34 2.19 21.86
N PRO A 15 15.46 1.25 21.43
CA PRO A 15 14.02 1.42 21.57
C PRO A 15 13.64 1.64 23.04
N LEU A 16 12.82 2.65 23.32
CA LEU A 16 12.30 2.88 24.66
C LEU A 16 11.39 1.72 25.10
N ASP A 17 11.48 1.32 26.36
CA ASP A 17 10.72 0.18 26.90
C ASP A 17 9.20 0.33 26.75
N ILE A 18 8.71 1.57 26.70
CA ILE A 18 7.29 1.89 26.50
C ILE A 18 6.77 1.54 25.08
N TRP A 19 7.62 1.29 24.11
CA TRP A 19 7.23 0.95 22.73
C TRP A 19 6.98 -0.54 22.53
N PHE A 20 7.28 -1.36 23.53
CA PHE A 20 7.15 -2.80 23.44
C PHE A 20 6.15 -3.32 24.46
N LEU A 21 5.35 -4.27 24.05
CA LEU A 21 4.56 -5.06 24.97
C LEU A 21 5.48 -5.80 25.96
N PRO A 22 4.97 -6.17 27.15
CA PRO A 22 5.73 -6.98 28.11
C PRO A 22 6.35 -8.19 27.41
N ALA A 23 7.57 -8.55 27.82
CA ALA A 23 8.26 -9.70 27.25
C ALA A 23 7.39 -10.95 27.36
N THR A 24 7.09 -11.58 26.24
CA THR A 24 6.42 -12.87 26.20
C THR A 24 7.37 -13.99 26.59
N SER A 25 6.84 -15.06 27.19
CA SER A 25 7.57 -16.31 27.42
C SER A 25 7.58 -17.20 26.19
N ASP A 26 6.77 -16.93 25.18
CA ASP A 26 6.68 -17.69 23.94
C ASP A 26 7.94 -17.51 23.09
N GLU A 27 8.66 -18.61 22.89
CA GLU A 27 9.92 -18.65 22.13
C GLU A 27 9.71 -18.34 20.63
N THR A 28 8.55 -18.71 20.07
CA THR A 28 8.21 -18.44 18.67
C THR A 28 8.03 -16.94 18.44
N VAL A 29 7.29 -16.28 19.33
CA VAL A 29 7.08 -14.83 19.28
C VAL A 29 8.40 -14.09 19.45
N LYS A 30 9.27 -14.52 20.37
CA LYS A 30 10.61 -13.94 20.55
C LYS A 30 11.48 -14.07 19.30
N ALA A 31 11.46 -15.24 18.66
CA ALA A 31 12.23 -15.47 17.44
C ALA A 31 11.74 -14.58 16.30
N ASN A 32 10.44 -14.43 16.15
CA ASN A 32 9.84 -13.52 15.15
C ASN A 32 10.19 -12.04 15.44
N ASP A 33 10.05 -11.61 16.69
CA ASP A 33 10.43 -10.24 17.09
C ASP A 33 11.91 -9.94 16.81
N GLU A 34 12.80 -10.90 17.07
CA GLU A 34 14.24 -10.76 16.79
C GLU A 34 14.49 -10.70 15.28
N TYR A 35 13.80 -11.51 14.49
CA TYR A 35 13.90 -11.48 13.03
C TYR A 35 13.45 -10.13 12.47
N ILE A 36 12.26 -9.64 12.85
CA ILE A 36 11.73 -8.33 12.43
C ILE A 36 12.71 -7.22 12.82
N TYR A 37 13.23 -7.23 14.04
CA TYR A 37 14.19 -6.24 14.50
C TYR A 37 15.47 -6.22 13.64
N ARG A 38 16.03 -7.39 13.31
CA ARG A 38 17.20 -7.50 12.43
C ARG A 38 16.91 -6.95 11.02
N ARG A 39 15.72 -7.20 10.50
CA ARG A 39 15.26 -6.64 9.23
C ARG A 39 15.20 -5.11 9.29
N ILE A 40 14.60 -4.55 10.35
CA ILE A 40 14.53 -3.10 10.58
C ILE A 40 15.92 -2.50 10.67
N CYS A 41 16.85 -3.10 11.40
CA CYS A 41 18.24 -2.65 11.47
C CYS A 41 18.90 -2.59 10.07
N SER A 42 18.62 -3.56 9.22
CA SER A 42 19.09 -3.56 7.83
C SER A 42 18.48 -2.43 7.02
N ILE A 43 17.19 -2.18 7.16
CA ILE A 43 16.47 -1.09 6.48
C ILE A 43 17.03 0.26 6.90
N LEU A 44 17.29 0.49 8.19
CA LEU A 44 17.93 1.72 8.70
C LEU A 44 19.27 2.00 8.03
N ARG A 45 20.17 1.01 7.98
CA ARG A 45 21.47 1.16 7.29
C ARG A 45 21.30 1.51 5.81
N ARG A 46 20.32 0.91 5.13
CA ARG A 46 20.02 1.17 3.73
C ARG A 46 19.40 2.55 3.53
N THR A 47 18.53 3.00 4.43
CA THR A 47 17.96 4.36 4.45
C THR A 47 19.06 5.41 4.55
N VAL A 48 19.99 5.25 5.50
CA VAL A 48 21.16 6.15 5.63
C VAL A 48 21.99 6.14 4.34
N ARG A 49 22.23 4.96 3.76
CA ARG A 49 22.97 4.85 2.49
C ARG A 49 22.26 5.57 1.34
N CYS A 50 20.95 5.38 1.20
CA CYS A 50 20.15 6.06 0.16
C CYS A 50 20.19 7.58 0.33
N LYS A 51 20.07 8.08 1.55
CA LYS A 51 20.19 9.51 1.87
C LYS A 51 21.58 10.04 1.52
N THR A 52 22.65 9.39 2.01
CA THR A 52 24.04 9.84 1.82
C THR A 52 24.46 9.80 0.34
N ARG A 53 24.07 8.77 -0.39
CA ARG A 53 24.38 8.62 -1.82
C ARG A 53 23.45 9.37 -2.73
N MET A 54 22.40 9.97 -2.18
CA MET A 54 21.37 10.62 -2.97
C MET A 54 20.77 9.71 -4.05
N SER A 55 20.46 8.49 -3.64
CA SER A 55 20.07 7.39 -4.52
C SER A 55 18.82 7.70 -5.33
N HIS A 56 18.72 7.08 -6.50
CA HIS A 56 17.52 7.14 -7.33
C HIS A 56 16.32 6.47 -6.66
N GLU A 57 15.12 6.81 -7.10
CA GLU A 57 13.84 6.29 -6.60
C GLU A 57 13.81 4.75 -6.58
N SER A 58 14.26 4.10 -7.67
CA SER A 58 14.36 2.64 -7.74
C SER A 58 15.20 2.02 -6.63
N SER A 59 16.31 2.68 -6.25
CA SER A 59 17.16 2.19 -5.14
C SER A 59 16.46 2.31 -3.79
N TRP A 60 15.64 3.34 -3.58
CA TRP A 60 14.79 3.46 -2.41
C TRP A 60 13.74 2.36 -2.40
N ASN A 61 13.08 2.14 -3.54
CA ASN A 61 12.08 1.11 -3.69
C ASN A 61 12.62 -0.28 -3.33
N ASP A 62 13.74 -0.68 -3.93
CA ASP A 62 14.34 -2.00 -3.71
C ASP A 62 14.91 -2.18 -2.30
N SER A 63 15.54 -1.13 -1.76
CA SER A 63 16.34 -1.27 -0.55
C SER A 63 15.58 -0.96 0.74
N VAL A 64 14.54 -0.13 0.68
CA VAL A 64 13.82 0.40 1.84
C VAL A 64 12.33 0.11 1.78
N HIS A 65 11.67 0.50 0.68
CA HIS A 65 10.22 0.48 0.61
C HIS A 65 9.67 -0.95 0.47
N SER A 66 10.16 -1.76 -0.50
CA SER A 66 9.76 -3.16 -0.64
C SER A 66 10.01 -3.98 0.63
N PRO A 67 11.19 -3.89 1.29
CA PRO A 67 11.42 -4.60 2.56
C PRO A 67 10.47 -4.22 3.69
N LEU A 68 10.00 -2.96 3.76
CA LEU A 68 8.99 -2.56 4.75
C LEU A 68 7.61 -3.13 4.44
N LEU A 69 7.22 -3.11 3.16
CA LEU A 69 5.97 -3.71 2.69
C LEU A 69 5.97 -5.23 2.94
N GLU A 70 7.08 -5.91 2.64
CA GLU A 70 7.27 -7.34 2.90
C GLU A 70 7.06 -7.69 4.39
N ILE A 71 7.75 -7.00 5.31
CA ILE A 71 7.58 -7.24 6.76
C ILE A 71 6.13 -6.97 7.21
N ALA A 72 5.48 -5.98 6.61
CA ALA A 72 4.13 -5.62 7.01
C ALA A 72 3.06 -6.59 6.53
N LEU A 73 3.20 -7.13 5.30
CA LEU A 73 2.14 -7.81 4.59
C LEU A 73 2.39 -9.32 4.41
N ASP A 74 3.63 -9.74 4.11
CA ASP A 74 3.92 -11.16 3.84
C ASP A 74 4.02 -12.01 5.12
N GLU A 75 4.28 -11.39 6.27
CA GLU A 75 4.46 -12.11 7.54
C GLU A 75 3.19 -12.33 8.36
N GLY A 76 2.02 -11.93 7.86
CA GLY A 76 0.84 -11.96 8.72
C GLY A 76 -0.51 -12.24 8.07
N ASP A 77 -0.66 -12.08 6.77
CA ASP A 77 -1.97 -12.13 6.14
C ASP A 77 -1.87 -12.53 4.67
N GLU A 78 -2.26 -13.75 4.37
CA GLU A 78 -2.28 -14.27 2.98
C GLU A 78 -3.34 -13.58 2.10
N ASP A 79 -4.32 -12.86 2.69
CA ASP A 79 -5.43 -12.26 1.98
C ASP A 79 -5.13 -10.85 1.42
N VAL A 80 -4.05 -10.20 1.84
CA VAL A 80 -3.64 -8.87 1.37
C VAL A 80 -2.15 -8.88 1.06
N THR A 81 -1.82 -8.72 -0.20
CA THR A 81 -0.45 -8.73 -0.71
C THR A 81 -0.04 -7.37 -1.26
N TYR A 82 1.20 -7.22 -1.67
CA TYR A 82 1.63 -6.04 -2.42
C TYR A 82 2.41 -6.44 -3.67
N GLU A 83 2.31 -5.60 -4.70
CA GLU A 83 3.09 -5.76 -5.92
C GLU A 83 3.68 -4.43 -6.39
N ASN A 84 4.84 -4.52 -7.04
CA ASN A 84 5.40 -3.41 -7.80
C ASN A 84 4.66 -3.29 -9.13
N ILE A 85 3.96 -2.18 -9.33
CA ILE A 85 3.12 -1.89 -10.48
C ILE A 85 3.59 -0.70 -11.31
N THR A 86 4.86 -0.29 -11.17
CA THR A 86 5.49 0.80 -11.95
C THR A 86 5.32 0.65 -13.46
N GLN A 87 5.20 -0.57 -13.97
CA GLN A 87 5.00 -0.84 -15.39
C GLN A 87 3.52 -0.90 -15.81
N CYS A 88 2.61 -0.96 -14.84
CA CYS A 88 1.18 -1.00 -15.13
C CYS A 88 0.67 0.33 -15.66
N ARG A 89 -0.29 0.26 -16.57
CA ARG A 89 -0.91 1.44 -17.19
C ARG A 89 -2.41 1.41 -16.98
N ILE A 90 -2.96 2.58 -16.68
CA ILE A 90 -4.41 2.77 -16.63
C ILE A 90 -5.01 2.39 -17.99
N TYR A 91 -6.11 1.66 -17.98
CA TYR A 91 -6.85 1.33 -19.21
C TYR A 91 -7.29 2.62 -19.92
N PRO A 92 -7.18 2.69 -21.26
CA PRO A 92 -7.45 3.92 -22.03
C PRO A 92 -8.79 4.59 -21.71
N GLU A 93 -9.83 3.81 -21.54
CA GLU A 93 -11.19 4.27 -21.26
C GLU A 93 -11.39 4.85 -19.84
N LEU A 94 -10.47 4.54 -18.92
CA LEU A 94 -10.48 5.06 -17.53
C LEU A 94 -9.57 6.26 -17.33
N ARG A 95 -8.76 6.60 -18.35
CA ARG A 95 -7.82 7.73 -18.28
C ARG A 95 -8.54 9.06 -18.17
N ASP A 96 -7.84 10.02 -17.63
CA ASP A 96 -8.30 11.41 -17.67
C ASP A 96 -8.30 11.90 -19.14
N PRO A 97 -9.35 12.64 -19.57
CA PRO A 97 -9.38 13.26 -20.89
C PRO A 97 -8.29 14.32 -21.07
N ASP A 98 -7.79 14.92 -19.99
CA ASP A 98 -6.68 15.86 -20.04
C ASP A 98 -5.39 15.14 -20.47
N PRO A 99 -4.79 15.52 -21.62
CA PRO A 99 -3.60 14.87 -22.13
C PRO A 99 -2.38 14.99 -21.21
N PHE A 100 -2.34 15.95 -20.32
CA PHE A 100 -1.26 16.11 -19.34
C PHE A 100 -1.35 15.13 -18.16
N LEU A 101 -2.54 14.55 -17.92
CA LEU A 101 -2.80 13.65 -16.79
C LEU A 101 -2.90 12.17 -17.15
N LYS A 102 -2.87 11.82 -18.44
CA LYS A 102 -3.17 10.48 -18.93
C LYS A 102 -2.14 9.38 -18.57
N ASP A 103 -0.90 9.75 -18.32
CA ASP A 103 0.21 8.80 -18.10
C ASP A 103 0.58 8.66 -16.61
N ALA A 104 -0.35 8.96 -15.71
CA ALA A 104 -0.15 8.74 -14.28
C ALA A 104 0.15 7.26 -13.98
N LYS A 105 1.12 7.03 -13.12
CA LYS A 105 1.54 5.72 -12.62
C LYS A 105 1.78 5.80 -11.12
N VAL A 106 1.77 4.66 -10.47
CA VAL A 106 2.20 4.50 -9.07
C VAL A 106 3.15 3.33 -8.97
N ASP A 107 3.93 3.27 -7.89
CA ASP A 107 4.99 2.28 -7.74
C ASP A 107 4.49 0.95 -7.22
N TYR A 108 3.58 0.96 -6.23
CA TYR A 108 3.04 -0.26 -5.65
C TYR A 108 1.52 -0.21 -5.50
N GLY A 109 0.91 -1.38 -5.50
CA GLY A 109 -0.46 -1.61 -5.08
C GLY A 109 -0.51 -2.59 -3.91
N MET A 110 -1.44 -2.38 -2.97
CA MET A 110 -1.89 -3.45 -2.08
C MET A 110 -3.12 -4.09 -2.70
N PHE A 111 -3.09 -5.40 -2.78
CA PHE A 111 -4.09 -6.22 -3.47
C PHE A 111 -4.85 -7.07 -2.48
N ILE A 112 -6.11 -7.33 -2.79
CA ILE A 112 -6.88 -8.36 -2.10
C ILE A 112 -6.74 -9.65 -2.89
N GLU A 113 -6.27 -10.70 -2.23
CA GLU A 113 -6.23 -12.05 -2.77
C GLU A 113 -7.37 -12.88 -2.15
N PRO A 114 -8.54 -12.93 -2.79
CA PRO A 114 -9.66 -13.64 -2.20
C PRO A 114 -9.36 -15.14 -2.14
N PRO A 115 -9.42 -15.77 -0.96
CA PRO A 115 -9.21 -17.20 -0.82
C PRO A 115 -10.12 -17.99 -1.75
N GLU A 116 -9.58 -19.07 -2.34
CA GLU A 116 -10.36 -19.94 -3.21
C GLU A 116 -11.60 -20.48 -2.46
N GLY A 117 -12.76 -20.39 -3.11
CA GLY A 117 -14.04 -20.76 -2.51
C GLY A 117 -14.69 -19.70 -1.61
N SER A 118 -14.02 -18.57 -1.34
CA SER A 118 -14.64 -17.43 -0.65
C SER A 118 -15.78 -16.84 -1.48
N ARG A 119 -16.64 -16.06 -0.81
CA ARG A 119 -17.76 -15.37 -1.46
C ARG A 119 -17.24 -14.38 -2.51
N LEU A 120 -16.23 -13.57 -2.17
CA LEU A 120 -15.65 -12.61 -3.10
C LEU A 120 -15.02 -13.31 -4.31
N TYR A 121 -14.23 -14.37 -4.10
CA TYR A 121 -13.64 -15.15 -5.19
C TYR A 121 -14.69 -15.67 -6.18
N SER A 122 -15.76 -16.25 -5.67
CA SER A 122 -16.87 -16.78 -6.48
C SER A 122 -17.59 -15.67 -7.25
N SER A 123 -17.83 -14.51 -6.61
CA SER A 123 -18.46 -13.35 -7.22
C SER A 123 -17.61 -12.75 -8.34
N ILE A 124 -16.29 -12.63 -8.13
CA ILE A 124 -15.35 -12.16 -9.15
C ILE A 124 -15.33 -13.11 -10.36
N LYS A 125 -15.22 -14.43 -10.14
CA LYS A 125 -15.28 -15.42 -11.22
C LYS A 125 -16.56 -15.29 -12.04
N ARG A 126 -17.70 -15.16 -11.37
CA ARG A 126 -19.00 -14.97 -12.03
C ARG A 126 -19.05 -13.66 -12.81
N PHE A 127 -18.64 -12.54 -12.22
CA PHE A 127 -18.53 -11.26 -12.90
C PHE A 127 -17.71 -11.35 -14.19
N LYS A 128 -16.53 -11.98 -14.12
CA LYS A 128 -15.64 -12.18 -15.26
C LYS A 128 -16.27 -13.06 -16.36
N SER A 129 -17.09 -14.03 -16.02
CA SER A 129 -17.75 -14.90 -17.00
C SER A 129 -18.92 -14.23 -17.73
N LEU A 130 -19.55 -13.25 -17.11
CA LEU A 130 -20.74 -12.58 -17.66
C LEU A 130 -20.41 -11.34 -18.51
N ASN A 131 -19.23 -10.75 -18.33
CA ASN A 131 -18.87 -9.48 -18.93
C ASN A 131 -17.67 -9.61 -19.85
N GLN A 132 -17.76 -9.10 -21.07
CA GLN A 132 -16.64 -9.05 -22.02
C GLN A 132 -15.50 -8.14 -21.55
N ASN A 133 -15.83 -7.07 -20.80
CA ASN A 133 -14.88 -6.16 -20.16
C ASN A 133 -14.76 -6.45 -18.66
N ASN A 134 -14.44 -7.69 -18.32
CA ASN A 134 -14.45 -8.29 -16.99
C ASN A 134 -13.26 -7.92 -16.09
N ARG A 135 -12.88 -6.67 -16.08
CA ARG A 135 -11.71 -6.18 -15.36
C ARG A 135 -12.01 -5.96 -13.88
N ILE A 136 -11.09 -6.41 -13.04
CA ILE A 136 -11.16 -6.26 -11.58
C ILE A 136 -10.30 -5.10 -11.07
N ALA A 137 -9.38 -4.62 -11.90
CA ALA A 137 -8.52 -3.47 -11.60
C ALA A 137 -8.65 -2.41 -12.69
N HIS A 138 -8.35 -1.16 -12.35
CA HIS A 138 -8.33 -0.01 -13.27
C HIS A 138 -7.09 0.02 -14.17
N VAL A 139 -6.18 -0.91 -14.00
CA VAL A 139 -4.90 -1.00 -14.72
C VAL A 139 -4.71 -2.39 -15.31
N LYS A 140 -3.88 -2.45 -16.35
CA LYS A 140 -3.48 -3.71 -16.95
C LYS A 140 -2.38 -4.34 -16.09
N LEU A 141 -2.74 -5.37 -15.35
CA LEU A 141 -1.82 -6.21 -14.59
C LEU A 141 -1.16 -7.26 -15.49
N SER A 142 -0.05 -7.83 -15.04
CA SER A 142 0.71 -8.86 -15.78
C SER A 142 -0.06 -10.18 -15.88
N ASP A 143 -0.76 -10.53 -14.83
CA ASP A 143 -1.76 -11.59 -14.83
C ASP A 143 -3.16 -10.98 -14.95
N GLU A 144 -4.07 -11.64 -15.62
CA GLU A 144 -5.48 -11.24 -15.65
C GLU A 144 -6.19 -11.65 -14.35
N GLY A 145 -5.49 -11.46 -13.21
CA GLY A 145 -5.85 -11.96 -11.90
C GLY A 145 -7.23 -11.55 -11.39
N ASN A 146 -7.62 -12.20 -10.33
CA ASN A 146 -8.88 -11.93 -9.63
C ASN A 146 -8.67 -10.97 -8.45
N THR A 147 -7.61 -10.18 -8.49
CA THR A 147 -7.09 -9.41 -7.35
C THR A 147 -7.43 -7.92 -7.48
N PRO A 148 -8.45 -7.40 -6.75
CA PRO A 148 -8.72 -5.97 -6.69
C PRO A 148 -7.56 -5.20 -6.06
N ILE A 149 -7.19 -4.06 -6.65
CA ILE A 149 -6.31 -3.10 -5.99
C ILE A 149 -7.12 -2.39 -4.91
N ALA A 150 -6.64 -2.43 -3.66
CA ALA A 150 -7.28 -1.75 -2.55
C ALA A 150 -6.62 -0.40 -2.24
N ILE A 151 -5.29 -0.37 -2.25
CA ILE A 151 -4.50 0.81 -1.86
C ILE A 151 -3.39 1.03 -2.88
N SER A 152 -3.22 2.25 -3.30
CA SER A 152 -2.14 2.65 -4.21
C SER A 152 -1.04 3.37 -3.44
N ILE A 153 0.22 3.09 -3.77
CA ILE A 153 1.39 3.63 -3.10
C ILE A 153 2.29 4.29 -4.14
N GLU A 154 2.46 5.59 -4.01
CA GLU A 154 3.38 6.38 -4.83
C GLU A 154 4.63 6.71 -4.04
N THR A 155 5.80 6.52 -4.65
CA THR A 155 7.08 6.84 -4.01
C THR A 155 7.80 7.94 -4.76
N LYS A 156 8.56 8.73 -4.04
CA LYS A 156 9.41 9.78 -4.62
C LYS A 156 10.77 9.83 -3.96
N ASN A 157 11.75 10.20 -4.75
CA ASN A 157 13.05 10.58 -4.25
C ASN A 157 12.97 11.98 -3.60
N PRO A 158 13.51 12.20 -2.38
CA PRO A 158 13.49 13.51 -1.70
C PRO A 158 14.08 14.67 -2.49
N LYS A 159 14.87 14.40 -3.51
CA LYS A 159 15.48 15.43 -4.37
C LYS A 159 14.67 15.77 -5.62
N SER A 160 13.71 14.94 -5.98
CA SER A 160 12.81 15.29 -7.07
C SER A 160 11.80 16.33 -6.56
N ASN A 161 11.21 17.12 -7.48
CA ASN A 161 10.02 17.92 -7.16
C ASN A 161 8.81 17.06 -6.78
N GLY A 162 9.08 15.88 -6.19
CA GLY A 162 8.12 14.83 -5.93
C GLY A 162 7.00 15.23 -4.98
N GLU A 163 7.27 16.14 -4.05
CA GLU A 163 6.22 16.69 -3.18
C GLU A 163 5.13 17.46 -3.94
N LEU A 164 5.49 18.05 -5.08
CA LEU A 164 4.54 18.76 -5.94
C LEU A 164 3.88 17.83 -6.97
N THR A 165 4.66 16.91 -7.56
CA THR A 165 4.20 16.05 -8.67
C THR A 165 3.55 14.75 -8.19
N GLY A 166 4.01 14.17 -7.09
CA GLY A 166 3.52 12.91 -6.56
C GLY A 166 2.03 12.95 -6.19
N PRO A 167 1.55 13.94 -5.40
CA PRO A 167 0.13 14.05 -5.08
C PRO A 167 -0.77 14.23 -6.31
N ALA A 168 -0.34 15.03 -7.31
CA ALA A 168 -1.09 15.20 -8.54
C ALA A 168 -1.17 13.90 -9.35
N GLN A 169 -0.06 13.16 -9.45
CA GLN A 169 0.04 11.86 -10.09
C GLN A 169 -0.86 10.84 -9.41
N LEU A 170 -0.77 10.76 -8.09
CA LEU A 170 -1.59 9.88 -7.26
C LEU A 170 -3.09 10.24 -7.37
N GLY A 171 -3.43 11.52 -7.38
CA GLY A 171 -4.80 12.01 -7.59
C GLY A 171 -5.38 11.58 -8.94
N THR A 172 -4.58 11.65 -10.02
CA THR A 172 -5.00 11.21 -11.35
C THR A 172 -5.21 9.69 -11.38
N TRP A 173 -4.32 8.93 -10.76
CA TRP A 173 -4.43 7.48 -10.64
C TRP A 173 -5.68 7.05 -9.87
N VAL A 174 -5.92 7.65 -8.72
CA VAL A 174 -7.10 7.34 -7.89
C VAL A 174 -8.40 7.73 -8.57
N ARG A 175 -8.41 8.78 -9.38
CA ARG A 175 -9.57 9.13 -10.21
C ARG A 175 -9.92 8.02 -11.19
N ALA A 176 -8.92 7.41 -11.82
CA ALA A 176 -9.14 6.26 -12.69
C ALA A 176 -9.64 5.04 -11.90
N HIS A 177 -9.15 4.84 -10.68
CA HIS A 177 -9.64 3.81 -9.78
C HIS A 177 -11.14 4.02 -9.48
N PHE A 178 -11.55 5.22 -9.08
CA PHE A 178 -12.98 5.50 -8.86
C PHE A 178 -13.83 5.30 -10.11
N ARG A 179 -13.38 5.73 -11.30
CA ARG A 179 -14.09 5.46 -12.56
C ARG A 179 -14.29 3.96 -12.80
N HIS A 180 -13.30 3.15 -12.45
CA HIS A 180 -13.44 1.71 -12.54
C HIS A 180 -14.50 1.19 -11.55
N LEU A 181 -14.45 1.61 -10.28
CA LEU A 181 -15.45 1.21 -9.29
C LEU A 181 -16.86 1.68 -9.65
N GLU A 182 -17.01 2.90 -10.20
CA GLU A 182 -18.27 3.44 -10.71
C GLU A 182 -18.82 2.64 -11.92
N SER A 183 -17.96 1.94 -12.66
CA SER A 183 -18.35 1.11 -13.80
C SER A 183 -18.88 -0.29 -13.41
N LEU A 184 -18.76 -0.67 -12.14
CA LEU A 184 -19.25 -1.94 -11.65
C LEU A 184 -20.79 -1.94 -11.58
N PRO A 185 -21.42 -3.11 -11.75
CA PRO A 185 -22.89 -3.22 -11.66
C PRO A 185 -23.38 -2.75 -10.29
N HIS A 186 -24.52 -2.05 -10.29
CA HIS A 186 -25.23 -1.63 -9.08
C HIS A 186 -24.46 -0.70 -8.13
N VAL A 187 -23.35 -0.11 -8.57
CA VAL A 187 -22.59 0.87 -7.78
C VAL A 187 -23.08 2.28 -8.09
N SER A 188 -23.44 3.03 -7.06
CA SER A 188 -23.68 4.48 -7.14
C SER A 188 -22.51 5.26 -6.56
N THR A 189 -22.35 6.51 -6.96
CA THR A 189 -21.26 7.38 -6.44
C THR A 189 -21.31 7.51 -4.92
N GLU A 190 -22.50 7.56 -4.32
CA GLU A 190 -22.68 7.63 -2.86
C GLU A 190 -22.30 6.33 -2.14
N GLY A 191 -22.31 5.20 -2.85
CA GLY A 191 -21.92 3.89 -2.33
C GLY A 191 -20.44 3.56 -2.46
N LEU A 192 -19.61 4.47 -2.98
CA LEU A 192 -18.18 4.24 -3.13
C LEU A 192 -17.45 4.30 -1.78
N PRO A 193 -16.41 3.48 -1.60
CA PRO A 193 -15.59 3.52 -0.39
C PRO A 193 -14.69 4.77 -0.39
N ILE A 194 -14.30 5.22 0.79
CA ILE A 194 -13.16 6.13 0.93
C ILE A 194 -11.91 5.30 0.73
N LEU A 195 -11.06 5.67 -0.24
CA LEU A 195 -9.84 4.94 -0.56
C LEU A 195 -8.64 5.51 0.19
N PRO A 196 -7.97 4.74 1.05
CA PRO A 196 -6.65 5.11 1.55
C PRO A 196 -5.64 5.08 0.38
N ILE A 197 -4.75 6.06 0.37
CA ILE A 197 -3.63 6.13 -0.57
C ILE A 197 -2.36 6.45 0.21
N VAL A 198 -1.24 5.88 -0.18
CA VAL A 198 0.03 6.05 0.52
C VAL A 198 0.97 6.84 -0.34
N PHE A 199 1.58 7.85 0.25
CA PHE A 199 2.65 8.62 -0.38
C PHE A 199 3.93 8.50 0.42
N VAL A 200 5.03 8.19 -0.27
CA VAL A 200 6.35 8.01 0.33
C VAL A 200 7.33 8.98 -0.31
N ASN A 201 7.97 9.81 0.51
CA ASN A 201 9.04 10.69 0.04
C ASN A 201 10.37 10.30 0.73
N GLY A 202 11.16 9.47 0.04
CA GLY A 202 12.37 8.88 0.61
C GLY A 202 12.09 8.06 1.87
N ALA A 203 12.46 8.57 3.03
CA ALA A 203 12.22 7.89 4.30
C ALA A 203 10.82 8.14 4.89
N ASP A 204 10.17 9.22 4.52
CA ASP A 204 8.92 9.68 5.14
C ASP A 204 7.69 9.09 4.47
N TRP A 205 6.81 8.51 5.28
CA TRP A 205 5.57 7.84 4.88
C TRP A 205 4.35 8.59 5.39
N ARG A 206 3.34 8.73 4.55
CA ARG A 206 2.04 9.32 4.93
C ARG A 206 0.89 8.58 4.25
N VAL A 207 -0.29 8.65 4.86
CA VAL A 207 -1.56 8.17 4.31
C VAL A 207 -2.46 9.36 4.07
N ASP A 208 -3.00 9.45 2.86
CA ASP A 208 -4.06 10.37 2.49
C ASP A 208 -5.34 9.55 2.27
N PHE A 209 -6.51 10.20 2.25
CA PHE A 209 -7.78 9.53 2.01
C PHE A 209 -8.49 10.21 0.84
N ALA A 210 -8.84 9.43 -0.16
CA ALA A 210 -9.59 9.92 -1.32
C ALA A 210 -11.08 9.58 -1.18
N GLU A 211 -11.93 10.58 -1.33
CA GLU A 211 -13.39 10.49 -1.31
C GLU A 211 -13.94 10.95 -2.66
N ARG A 212 -14.78 10.13 -3.28
CA ARG A 212 -15.47 10.49 -4.50
C ARG A 212 -16.86 11.02 -4.17
N ARG A 213 -17.14 12.26 -4.52
CA ARG A 213 -18.47 12.88 -4.47
C ARG A 213 -19.01 13.07 -5.87
N ARG A 214 -20.31 13.43 -6.00
CA ARG A 214 -21.00 13.53 -7.30
C ARG A 214 -20.26 14.36 -8.32
N ASP A 215 -19.77 15.54 -7.91
CA ASP A 215 -19.19 16.58 -8.77
C ASP A 215 -17.66 16.65 -8.68
N ARG A 216 -17.05 16.05 -7.65
CA ARG A 216 -15.62 16.20 -7.37
C ARG A 216 -15.03 15.00 -6.62
N MET A 217 -13.73 14.90 -6.66
CA MET A 217 -12.93 14.06 -5.78
C MET A 217 -12.24 14.96 -4.74
N ILE A 218 -12.27 14.55 -3.50
CA ILE A 218 -11.59 15.22 -2.39
C ILE A 218 -10.48 14.29 -1.92
N ILE A 219 -9.28 14.85 -1.76
CA ILE A 219 -8.19 14.17 -1.08
C ILE A 219 -8.02 14.88 0.26
N TRP A 220 -8.28 14.14 1.33
CA TRP A 220 -8.09 14.60 2.70
C TRP A 220 -6.63 14.42 3.07
N GLU A 221 -6.00 15.50 3.51
CA GLU A 221 -4.58 15.50 3.85
C GLU A 221 -4.26 14.68 5.09
N SER A 222 -3.26 14.23 5.09
CA SER A 222 -2.06 13.42 5.40
C SER A 222 -1.93 13.13 6.87
N ILE A 223 -2.00 11.87 7.21
CA ILE A 223 -1.46 11.37 8.48
C ILE A 223 -0.04 10.87 8.21
N LYS A 224 0.98 11.49 8.85
CA LYS A 224 2.32 10.93 8.85
C LYS A 224 2.32 9.63 9.63
N ILE A 225 2.71 8.52 8.97
CA ILE A 225 2.71 7.17 9.55
C ILE A 225 4.10 6.68 9.91
N GLY A 226 5.11 7.53 9.81
CA GLY A 226 6.46 7.23 10.27
C GLY A 226 7.55 7.67 9.31
N SER A 227 8.79 7.38 9.71
CA SER A 227 9.99 7.56 8.89
C SER A 227 10.92 6.36 9.04
N SER A 228 11.44 5.85 7.91
CA SER A 228 12.38 4.73 7.91
C SER A 228 13.80 5.11 8.37
N ASP A 229 14.01 6.32 8.88
CA ASP A 229 15.30 6.75 9.45
C ASP A 229 15.43 6.50 10.96
N SER A 230 14.40 5.93 11.59
CA SER A 230 14.45 5.47 12.98
C SER A 230 13.78 4.11 13.13
N SER A 231 14.22 3.31 14.11
CA SER A 231 13.59 2.02 14.40
C SER A 231 12.12 2.19 14.80
N HIS A 232 11.83 3.18 15.64
CA HIS A 232 10.45 3.53 15.99
C HIS A 232 9.61 3.83 14.75
N GLY A 233 10.12 4.69 13.86
CA GLY A 233 9.43 5.04 12.62
C GLY A 233 9.13 3.81 11.74
N CYS A 234 10.08 2.87 11.62
CA CYS A 234 9.84 1.61 10.91
C CYS A 234 8.71 0.78 11.54
N TYR A 235 8.68 0.65 12.87
CA TYR A 235 7.59 -0.07 13.55
C TYR A 235 6.23 0.63 13.36
N VAL A 236 6.19 1.96 13.41
CA VAL A 236 4.94 2.71 13.17
C VAL A 236 4.46 2.52 11.73
N ILE A 237 5.38 2.53 10.73
CA ILE A 237 5.04 2.24 9.33
C ILE A 237 4.45 0.85 9.19
N ILE A 238 5.11 -0.18 9.76
CA ILE A 238 4.64 -1.57 9.71
C ILE A 238 3.25 -1.70 10.35
N ALA A 239 3.05 -1.10 11.52
CA ALA A 239 1.76 -1.13 12.21
C ALA A 239 0.65 -0.43 11.40
N ALA A 240 0.96 0.71 10.78
CA ALA A 240 0.03 1.43 9.92
C ALA A 240 -0.33 0.63 8.66
N LEU A 241 0.64 0.00 7.98
CA LEU A 241 0.39 -0.86 6.83
C LEU A 241 -0.47 -2.08 7.21
N ARG A 242 -0.21 -2.71 8.35
CA ARG A 242 -1.06 -3.80 8.88
C ARG A 242 -2.48 -3.31 9.19
N ARG A 243 -2.64 -2.09 9.71
CA ARG A 243 -3.95 -1.48 9.91
C ARG A 243 -4.69 -1.22 8.60
N LEU A 244 -3.97 -0.81 7.56
CA LEU A 244 -4.51 -0.66 6.22
C LEU A 244 -4.92 -2.02 5.60
N ALA A 245 -4.12 -3.07 5.79
CA ALA A 245 -4.50 -4.43 5.40
C ALA A 245 -5.77 -4.91 6.14
N LYS A 246 -5.89 -4.59 7.43
CA LYS A 246 -7.12 -4.86 8.17
C LYS A 246 -8.33 -4.11 7.59
N TRP A 247 -8.18 -2.85 7.19
CA TRP A 247 -9.23 -2.10 6.50
C TRP A 247 -9.63 -2.77 5.17
N CYS A 248 -8.67 -3.29 4.41
CA CYS A 248 -8.97 -4.04 3.20
C CYS A 248 -9.92 -5.21 3.46
N ARG A 249 -9.69 -5.98 4.52
CA ARG A 249 -10.54 -7.12 4.90
C ARG A 249 -11.89 -6.71 5.47
N ASP A 250 -11.89 -5.77 6.41
CA ASP A 250 -13.08 -5.44 7.20
C ASP A 250 -14.08 -4.56 6.43
N GLU A 251 -13.59 -3.72 5.50
CA GLU A 251 -14.40 -2.72 4.82
C GLU A 251 -14.44 -2.92 3.29
N TYR A 252 -13.27 -3.12 2.67
CA TYR A 252 -13.18 -3.13 1.21
C TYR A 252 -13.62 -4.46 0.61
N VAL A 253 -13.29 -5.60 1.21
CA VAL A 253 -13.80 -6.92 0.80
C VAL A 253 -15.33 -6.97 0.89
N PRO A 254 -15.99 -6.61 2.02
CA PRO A 254 -17.45 -6.55 2.08
C PRO A 254 -18.06 -5.56 1.09
N TRP A 255 -17.38 -4.46 0.78
CA TRP A 255 -17.83 -3.53 -0.26
C TRP A 255 -17.86 -4.21 -1.63
N TRP A 256 -16.79 -4.91 -2.03
CA TRP A 256 -16.72 -5.66 -3.28
C TRP A 256 -17.80 -6.75 -3.36
N GLU A 257 -18.05 -7.46 -2.27
CA GLU A 257 -19.09 -8.48 -2.21
C GLU A 257 -20.50 -7.87 -2.46
N ARG A 258 -20.76 -6.67 -1.93
CA ARG A 258 -22.01 -5.95 -2.21
C ARG A 258 -22.06 -5.43 -3.65
N ALA A 259 -20.97 -4.87 -4.16
CA ALA A 259 -20.89 -4.35 -5.52
C ALA A 259 -21.12 -5.40 -6.59
N LEU A 260 -20.76 -6.65 -6.32
CA LEU A 260 -20.97 -7.79 -7.21
C LEU A 260 -22.18 -8.66 -6.82
N ALA A 261 -22.98 -8.26 -5.83
CA ALA A 261 -24.16 -9.00 -5.43
C ALA A 261 -25.24 -8.94 -6.52
N GLY A 262 -25.90 -10.08 -6.78
CA GLY A 262 -26.99 -10.15 -7.75
C GLY A 262 -26.59 -10.44 -9.20
N LEU A 263 -25.30 -10.68 -9.45
CA LEU A 263 -24.80 -11.12 -10.77
C LEU A 263 -25.09 -12.60 -11.02
#